data_760dc76013ad794a1356866407d8e95c
#
_entry.id   760dc76013ad794a1356866407d8e95c
#
_cell.length_a   1.000
_cell.length_b   1.000
_cell.length_c   1.000
_cell.angle_alpha   90.00
_cell.angle_beta   90.00
_cell.angle_gamma   90.00
#
_symmetry.space_group_name_H-M   'P 1'
#
loop_
_entity.id
_entity.type
_entity.pdbx_description
1 polymer ?
#
loop_
_entity_poly.entity_id
_entity_poly.type
_entity_poly.pdbx_seq_one_letter_code
_entity_poly.pdbx_strand_id
1 'polypeptide(L)'
;MNPVIGLDVSKGESQIQAFLDKGKPYRKSFSIKHDIKGLGNLLEFLHEVEKSANNQPTVVLESTGHYHYPVIQFLEEQKYVYIIVNPLISHRAKSSSLRKVKTDAVDAYHLCELFYKEELEPYKKRGIQLLNLRNLTRQQESIAEISAKTKIQLHSLLDQVFPEYRGVFGSLYSRVSLLTLLAFPTSEAVLSASERELSEKISSLCKSRSDLWAKERVKKLKEAALRNPFKNNLYQSNIFNLEMLVNLVLQYQEHLSKIATEIDALSRGIEEYHILQSIPGIGKKIAATIISEIGEID
;
A
#
# COMPACT_ATOMS: atom_id res chain seq x y z
N MET A 1 -4.22 -22.59 -35.03
CA MET A 1 -3.58 -23.00 -33.77
C MET A 1 -3.89 -21.95 -32.72
N ASN A 2 -3.97 -22.31 -31.45
CA ASN A 2 -4.19 -21.37 -30.34
C ASN A 2 -2.94 -21.34 -29.45
N PRO A 3 -1.87 -20.62 -29.86
CA PRO A 3 -0.58 -20.67 -29.16
C PRO A 3 -0.61 -19.95 -27.84
N VAL A 4 0.13 -20.49 -26.88
CA VAL A 4 0.27 -19.93 -25.53
C VAL A 4 1.72 -19.96 -25.06
N ILE A 5 2.11 -18.94 -24.28
CA ILE A 5 3.40 -18.89 -23.60
C ILE A 5 3.15 -18.75 -22.09
N GLY A 6 3.63 -19.72 -21.32
CA GLY A 6 3.61 -19.69 -19.87
C GLY A 6 4.89 -19.06 -19.33
N LEU A 7 4.75 -18.08 -18.45
CA LEU A 7 5.84 -17.41 -17.75
C LEU A 7 5.74 -17.66 -16.25
N ASP A 8 6.64 -18.44 -15.70
CA ASP A 8 6.84 -18.51 -14.25
C ASP A 8 7.79 -17.40 -13.82
N VAL A 9 7.24 -16.40 -13.14
CA VAL A 9 7.92 -15.14 -12.83
C VAL A 9 8.52 -15.18 -11.44
N SER A 10 9.83 -14.96 -11.35
CA SER A 10 10.58 -14.81 -10.11
C SER A 10 11.28 -13.45 -10.00
N LYS A 11 12.06 -13.25 -8.95
CA LYS A 11 12.79 -11.98 -8.75
C LYS A 11 13.87 -11.79 -9.81
N GLY A 12 13.59 -10.91 -10.78
CA GLY A 12 14.56 -10.51 -11.80
C GLY A 12 14.72 -11.48 -12.98
N GLU A 13 13.99 -12.60 -13.01
CA GLU A 13 13.99 -13.57 -14.10
C GLU A 13 12.66 -14.27 -14.27
N SER A 14 12.41 -14.84 -15.44
CA SER A 14 11.26 -15.70 -15.71
C SER A 14 11.67 -16.95 -16.46
N GLN A 15 11.05 -18.08 -16.10
CA GLN A 15 11.14 -19.31 -16.87
C GLN A 15 10.01 -19.32 -17.91
N ILE A 16 10.33 -19.69 -19.15
CA ILE A 16 9.43 -19.62 -20.29
C ILE A 16 9.19 -21.03 -20.86
N GLN A 17 7.94 -21.32 -21.17
CA GLN A 17 7.54 -22.45 -21.98
C GLN A 17 6.48 -22.00 -22.99
N ALA A 18 6.53 -22.51 -24.22
CA ALA A 18 5.49 -22.28 -25.21
C ALA A 18 4.81 -23.56 -25.65
N PHE A 19 3.53 -23.45 -26.03
CA PHE A 19 2.78 -24.45 -26.75
C PHE A 19 2.22 -23.84 -28.03
N LEU A 20 2.33 -24.52 -29.16
CA LEU A 20 1.71 -24.08 -30.42
C LEU A 20 0.21 -24.35 -30.43
N ASP A 21 -0.21 -25.40 -29.74
CA ASP A 21 -1.59 -25.82 -29.57
C ASP A 21 -1.73 -26.76 -28.37
N LYS A 22 -2.95 -27.12 -27.97
CA LYS A 22 -3.23 -28.04 -26.86
C LYS A 22 -2.39 -29.30 -26.96
N GLY A 23 -1.55 -29.56 -25.93
CA GLY A 23 -0.68 -30.72 -25.86
C GLY A 23 0.50 -30.70 -26.85
N LYS A 24 0.82 -29.59 -27.50
CA LYS A 24 1.93 -29.43 -28.43
C LYS A 24 2.99 -28.46 -27.93
N PRO A 25 3.87 -28.87 -27.00
CA PRO A 25 4.95 -28.02 -26.52
C PRO A 25 5.91 -27.64 -27.66
N TYR A 26 6.38 -26.39 -27.62
CA TYR A 26 7.32 -25.84 -28.60
C TYR A 26 8.66 -25.57 -27.93
N ARG A 27 9.70 -26.25 -28.36
CA ARG A 27 11.06 -26.22 -27.80
C ARG A 27 11.12 -26.61 -26.30
N LYS A 28 12.32 -26.62 -25.74
CA LYS A 28 12.55 -26.76 -24.31
C LYS A 28 12.35 -25.44 -23.63
N SER A 29 11.91 -25.47 -22.37
CA SER A 29 11.82 -24.27 -21.54
C SER A 29 13.21 -23.63 -21.32
N PHE A 30 13.25 -22.33 -21.19
CA PHE A 30 14.46 -21.54 -20.93
C PHE A 30 14.16 -20.35 -20.03
N SER A 31 15.19 -19.78 -19.41
CA SER A 31 15.03 -18.60 -18.57
C SER A 31 15.49 -17.33 -19.28
N ILE A 32 14.84 -16.21 -18.92
CA ILE A 32 15.24 -14.86 -19.30
C ILE A 32 15.38 -14.00 -18.07
N LYS A 33 16.28 -13.01 -18.11
CA LYS A 33 16.35 -11.94 -17.11
C LYS A 33 15.39 -10.80 -17.45
N HIS A 34 14.95 -10.08 -16.44
CA HIS A 34 14.09 -8.89 -16.62
C HIS A 34 14.96 -7.65 -16.92
N ASP A 35 15.90 -7.76 -17.83
CA ASP A 35 16.70 -6.67 -18.37
C ASP A 35 16.39 -6.48 -19.87
N ILE A 36 16.95 -5.42 -20.46
CA ILE A 36 16.71 -5.06 -21.87
C ILE A 36 17.02 -6.23 -22.80
N LYS A 37 18.09 -6.97 -22.54
CA LYS A 37 18.51 -8.11 -23.36
C LYS A 37 17.56 -9.30 -23.19
N GLY A 38 17.20 -9.63 -21.96
CA GLY A 38 16.29 -10.76 -21.68
C GLY A 38 14.88 -10.49 -22.18
N LEU A 39 14.34 -9.27 -22.05
CA LEU A 39 13.04 -8.90 -22.62
C LEU A 39 13.12 -8.84 -24.17
N GLY A 40 14.25 -8.47 -24.76
CA GLY A 40 14.49 -8.58 -26.18
C GLY A 40 14.41 -10.04 -26.67
N ASN A 41 15.06 -10.97 -25.96
CA ASN A 41 14.97 -12.41 -26.24
C ASN A 41 13.53 -12.94 -26.12
N LEU A 42 12.74 -12.42 -25.16
CA LEU A 42 11.33 -12.76 -25.05
C LEU A 42 10.57 -12.32 -26.31
N LEU A 43 10.81 -11.10 -26.80
CA LEU A 43 10.14 -10.59 -28.00
C LEU A 43 10.47 -11.43 -29.23
N GLU A 44 11.74 -11.77 -29.42
CA GLU A 44 12.16 -12.66 -30.52
C GLU A 44 11.43 -14.00 -30.43
N PHE A 45 11.34 -14.58 -29.24
CA PHE A 45 10.64 -15.85 -29.04
C PHE A 45 9.13 -15.74 -29.27
N LEU A 46 8.50 -14.64 -28.85
CA LEU A 46 7.08 -14.35 -29.14
C LEU A 46 6.83 -14.33 -30.64
N HIS A 47 7.66 -13.63 -31.41
CA HIS A 47 7.57 -13.58 -32.87
C HIS A 47 7.81 -14.96 -33.54
N GLU A 48 8.73 -15.79 -33.00
CA GLU A 48 8.94 -17.13 -33.53
C GLU A 48 7.70 -18.03 -33.34
N VAL A 49 7.10 -17.97 -32.13
CA VAL A 49 5.87 -18.73 -31.83
C VAL A 49 4.71 -18.25 -32.70
N GLU A 50 4.54 -16.95 -32.84
CA GLU A 50 3.52 -16.34 -33.70
C GLU A 50 3.67 -16.81 -35.18
N LYS A 51 4.87 -16.76 -35.70
CA LYS A 51 5.17 -17.23 -37.07
C LYS A 51 4.91 -18.75 -37.22
N SER A 52 5.28 -19.55 -36.20
CA SER A 52 5.13 -21.03 -36.25
C SER A 52 3.67 -21.48 -36.13
N ALA A 53 2.85 -20.71 -35.37
CA ALA A 53 1.45 -21.02 -35.16
C ALA A 53 0.53 -20.29 -36.16
N ASN A 54 1.04 -19.30 -36.90
CA ASN A 54 0.30 -18.34 -37.73
C ASN A 54 -0.82 -17.65 -36.94
N ASN A 55 -0.55 -17.37 -35.66
CA ASN A 55 -1.45 -16.69 -34.74
C ASN A 55 -0.65 -16.12 -33.58
N GLN A 56 -1.08 -14.95 -33.07
CA GLN A 56 -0.43 -14.31 -31.92
C GLN A 56 -0.60 -15.16 -30.65
N PRO A 57 0.48 -15.47 -29.91
CA PRO A 57 0.38 -16.22 -28.67
C PRO A 57 -0.23 -15.36 -27.54
N THR A 58 -1.06 -16.01 -26.70
CA THR A 58 -1.46 -15.44 -25.43
C THR A 58 -0.40 -15.77 -24.37
N VAL A 59 0.00 -14.77 -23.59
CA VAL A 59 0.97 -14.95 -22.51
C VAL A 59 0.25 -15.18 -21.19
N VAL A 60 0.56 -16.30 -20.52
CA VAL A 60 -0.04 -16.64 -19.21
C VAL A 60 1.03 -16.56 -18.13
N LEU A 61 0.79 -15.77 -17.09
CA LEU A 61 1.72 -15.61 -15.97
C LEU A 61 1.00 -15.64 -14.63
N GLU A 62 1.73 -16.05 -13.58
CA GLU A 62 1.21 -16.06 -12.22
C GLU A 62 1.53 -14.73 -11.52
N SER A 63 0.57 -14.19 -10.76
CA SER A 63 0.76 -12.96 -9.97
C SER A 63 1.54 -13.22 -8.69
N THR A 64 2.85 -13.52 -8.81
CA THR A 64 3.72 -13.71 -7.66
C THR A 64 4.32 -12.38 -7.21
N GLY A 65 3.82 -11.84 -6.09
CA GLY A 65 4.28 -10.57 -5.53
C GLY A 65 4.17 -9.41 -6.53
N HIS A 66 5.28 -8.67 -6.72
CA HIS A 66 5.36 -7.51 -7.63
C HIS A 66 6.29 -7.75 -8.82
N TYR A 67 6.89 -8.93 -8.93
CA TYR A 67 7.94 -9.19 -9.93
C TYR A 67 7.43 -9.28 -11.36
N HIS A 68 6.13 -9.50 -11.55
CA HIS A 68 5.48 -9.57 -12.85
C HIS A 68 5.25 -8.21 -13.53
N TYR A 69 5.26 -7.10 -12.79
CA TYR A 69 4.96 -5.77 -13.37
C TYR A 69 5.86 -5.35 -14.52
N PRO A 70 7.20 -5.49 -14.48
CA PRO A 70 8.06 -5.13 -15.62
C PRO A 70 7.75 -5.94 -16.87
N VAL A 71 7.41 -7.23 -16.70
CA VAL A 71 7.05 -8.12 -17.81
C VAL A 71 5.70 -7.71 -18.41
N ILE A 72 4.71 -7.40 -17.57
CA ILE A 72 3.40 -6.92 -18.03
C ILE A 72 3.55 -5.61 -18.80
N GLN A 73 4.28 -4.63 -18.26
CA GLN A 73 4.52 -3.37 -18.95
C GLN A 73 5.14 -3.61 -20.33
N PHE A 74 6.13 -4.48 -20.42
CA PHE A 74 6.76 -4.84 -21.69
C PHE A 74 5.76 -5.48 -22.67
N LEU A 75 4.95 -6.45 -22.22
CA LEU A 75 3.92 -7.08 -23.05
C LEU A 75 2.88 -6.08 -23.55
N GLU A 76 2.47 -5.12 -22.72
CA GLU A 76 1.57 -4.04 -23.10
C GLU A 76 2.16 -3.12 -24.18
N GLU A 77 3.44 -2.74 -24.03
CA GLU A 77 4.17 -1.92 -25.01
C GLU A 77 4.27 -2.64 -26.38
N GLN A 78 4.43 -3.97 -26.34
CA GLN A 78 4.50 -4.83 -27.52
C GLN A 78 3.11 -5.29 -28.02
N LYS A 79 2.01 -4.91 -27.36
CA LYS A 79 0.61 -5.22 -27.71
C LYS A 79 0.28 -6.72 -27.71
N TYR A 80 0.91 -7.51 -26.85
CA TYR A 80 0.56 -8.90 -26.64
C TYR A 80 -0.56 -9.04 -25.61
N VAL A 81 -1.48 -9.96 -25.90
CA VAL A 81 -2.54 -10.37 -24.96
C VAL A 81 -1.93 -11.19 -23.83
N TYR A 82 -2.28 -10.89 -22.60
CA TYR A 82 -1.81 -11.65 -21.45
C TYR A 82 -2.91 -11.95 -20.44
N ILE A 83 -2.71 -13.02 -19.67
CA ILE A 83 -3.60 -13.49 -18.61
C ILE A 83 -2.80 -13.57 -17.32
N ILE A 84 -3.31 -12.95 -16.25
CA ILE A 84 -2.72 -13.05 -14.92
C ILE A 84 -3.50 -14.08 -14.11
N VAL A 85 -2.86 -15.20 -13.80
CA VAL A 85 -3.47 -16.28 -13.01
C VAL A 85 -3.29 -16.02 -11.53
N ASN A 86 -4.37 -16.19 -10.78
CA ASN A 86 -4.30 -16.13 -9.32
C ASN A 86 -3.52 -17.36 -8.80
N PRO A 87 -2.53 -17.19 -7.90
CA PRO A 87 -1.76 -18.29 -7.31
C PRO A 87 -2.59 -19.42 -6.72
N LEU A 88 -3.80 -19.12 -6.23
CA LEU A 88 -4.72 -20.15 -5.72
C LEU A 88 -5.24 -21.08 -6.82
N ILE A 89 -5.46 -20.56 -8.04
CA ILE A 89 -5.92 -21.36 -9.18
C ILE A 89 -4.78 -22.24 -9.68
N SER A 90 -3.58 -21.67 -9.87
CA SER A 90 -2.40 -22.43 -10.30
C SER A 90 -2.03 -23.51 -9.30
N HIS A 91 -2.12 -23.23 -7.98
CA HIS A 91 -1.87 -24.22 -6.94
C HIS A 91 -2.90 -25.37 -6.92
N ARG A 92 -4.20 -25.08 -7.12
CA ARG A 92 -5.24 -26.13 -7.24
C ARG A 92 -4.97 -27.04 -8.45
N ALA A 93 -4.63 -26.47 -9.59
CA ALA A 93 -4.29 -27.23 -10.78
C ALA A 93 -3.04 -28.11 -10.58
N LYS A 94 -2.02 -27.61 -9.87
CA LYS A 94 -0.81 -28.35 -9.49
C LYS A 94 -1.11 -29.51 -8.51
N SER A 95 -2.02 -29.32 -7.56
CA SER A 95 -2.36 -30.33 -6.55
C SER A 95 -3.11 -31.54 -7.14
N SER A 96 -3.78 -31.38 -8.26
CA SER A 96 -4.45 -32.46 -9.00
C SER A 96 -3.48 -33.31 -9.89
N SER A 97 -2.23 -32.88 -10.06
CA SER A 97 -1.21 -33.58 -10.84
C SER A 97 -0.47 -34.60 -9.97
N LEU A 98 -0.39 -35.85 -10.48
CA LEU A 98 0.32 -36.97 -9.83
C LEU A 98 1.85 -36.81 -9.74
N ARG A 99 2.45 -35.83 -10.44
CA ARG A 99 3.90 -35.58 -10.45
C ARG A 99 4.26 -34.43 -9.52
N LYS A 100 4.93 -34.73 -8.41
CA LYS A 100 5.38 -33.77 -7.37
C LYS A 100 6.76 -33.13 -7.63
N VAL A 101 7.26 -33.10 -8.86
CA VAL A 101 8.55 -32.43 -9.13
C VAL A 101 8.32 -30.94 -9.30
N LYS A 102 8.81 -30.15 -8.35
CA LYS A 102 8.74 -28.68 -8.38
C LYS A 102 10.01 -28.11 -8.99
N THR A 103 9.91 -27.60 -10.22
CA THR A 103 10.96 -26.81 -10.88
C THR A 103 10.27 -25.71 -11.68
N ASP A 104 10.93 -24.57 -11.84
CA ASP A 104 10.39 -23.41 -12.57
C ASP A 104 9.99 -23.78 -14.01
N ALA A 105 10.73 -24.70 -14.64
CA ALA A 105 10.40 -25.27 -15.96
C ALA A 105 9.05 -26.01 -15.97
N VAL A 106 8.75 -26.77 -14.91
CA VAL A 106 7.48 -27.47 -14.74
C VAL A 106 6.37 -26.47 -14.46
N ASP A 107 6.64 -25.42 -13.73
CA ASP A 107 5.66 -24.39 -13.40
C ASP A 107 5.26 -23.57 -14.64
N ALA A 108 6.20 -23.15 -15.49
CA ALA A 108 5.91 -22.52 -16.78
C ALA A 108 5.13 -23.46 -17.73
N TYR A 109 5.46 -24.77 -17.74
CA TYR A 109 4.73 -25.77 -18.51
C TYR A 109 3.27 -25.90 -18.04
N HIS A 110 3.05 -25.95 -16.74
CA HIS A 110 1.71 -26.01 -16.15
C HIS A 110 0.84 -24.80 -16.45
N LEU A 111 1.43 -23.60 -16.54
CA LEU A 111 0.69 -22.41 -16.97
C LEU A 111 0.17 -22.56 -18.41
N CYS A 112 0.97 -23.16 -19.32
CA CYS A 112 0.49 -23.46 -20.66
C CYS A 112 -0.64 -24.49 -20.65
N GLU A 113 -0.55 -25.55 -19.82
CA GLU A 113 -1.63 -26.55 -19.71
C GLU A 113 -2.91 -25.94 -19.13
N LEU A 114 -2.77 -25.04 -18.13
CA LEU A 114 -3.89 -24.38 -17.48
C LEU A 114 -4.72 -23.56 -18.46
N PHE A 115 -4.05 -22.86 -19.39
CA PHE A 115 -4.70 -22.11 -20.44
C PHE A 115 -5.71 -22.92 -21.27
N TYR A 116 -5.44 -24.20 -21.48
CA TYR A 116 -6.33 -25.07 -22.26
C TYR A 116 -7.33 -25.87 -21.41
N LYS A 117 -7.15 -25.89 -20.09
CA LYS A 117 -8.02 -26.63 -19.14
C LYS A 117 -9.10 -25.76 -18.52
N GLU A 118 -8.78 -24.51 -18.29
CA GLU A 118 -9.66 -23.55 -17.59
C GLU A 118 -10.11 -22.46 -18.58
N GLU A 119 -11.28 -21.94 -18.37
CA GLU A 119 -11.75 -20.73 -19.06
C GLU A 119 -11.08 -19.50 -18.41
N LEU A 120 -9.88 -19.18 -18.90
CA LEU A 120 -9.11 -18.04 -18.43
C LEU A 120 -9.45 -16.81 -19.26
N GLU A 121 -9.90 -15.75 -18.60
CA GLU A 121 -10.15 -14.49 -19.28
C GLU A 121 -8.87 -13.65 -19.42
N PRO A 122 -8.63 -13.03 -20.60
CA PRO A 122 -7.57 -12.07 -20.76
C PRO A 122 -7.69 -10.94 -19.73
N TYR A 123 -6.56 -10.48 -19.23
CA TYR A 123 -6.56 -9.35 -18.30
C TYR A 123 -7.11 -8.11 -19.02
N LYS A 124 -8.27 -7.65 -18.58
CA LYS A 124 -8.80 -6.37 -19.03
C LYS A 124 -7.90 -5.25 -18.48
N LYS A 125 -7.26 -4.51 -19.34
CA LYS A 125 -6.39 -3.39 -18.96
C LYS A 125 -7.24 -2.35 -18.25
N ARG A 126 -7.06 -2.22 -16.95
CA ARG A 126 -7.64 -1.09 -16.20
C ARG A 126 -6.98 0.19 -16.69
N GLY A 127 -7.77 1.25 -16.87
CA GLY A 127 -7.22 2.55 -17.24
C GLY A 127 -6.09 2.96 -16.28
N ILE A 128 -5.06 3.64 -16.78
CA ILE A 128 -3.90 4.11 -15.98
C ILE A 128 -4.37 4.88 -14.74
N GLN A 129 -5.47 5.61 -14.85
CA GLN A 129 -6.08 6.34 -13.74
C GLN A 129 -6.52 5.41 -12.60
N LEU A 130 -7.19 4.29 -12.91
CA LEU A 130 -7.63 3.31 -11.90
C LEU A 130 -6.46 2.56 -11.26
N LEU A 131 -5.41 2.25 -12.03
CA LEU A 131 -4.19 1.65 -11.49
C LEU A 131 -3.48 2.61 -10.52
N ASN A 132 -3.36 3.88 -10.88
CA ASN A 132 -2.79 4.89 -10.00
C ASN A 132 -3.64 5.07 -8.73
N LEU A 133 -4.96 5.11 -8.87
CA LEU A 133 -5.88 5.20 -7.74
C LEU A 133 -5.72 4.00 -6.81
N ARG A 134 -5.62 2.79 -7.35
CA ARG A 134 -5.40 1.56 -6.57
C ARG A 134 -4.08 1.58 -5.81
N ASN A 135 -3.00 2.04 -6.43
CA ASN A 135 -1.72 2.17 -5.77
C ASN A 135 -1.79 3.16 -4.59
N LEU A 136 -2.45 4.31 -4.78
CA LEU A 136 -2.59 5.31 -3.73
C LEU A 136 -3.52 4.86 -2.59
N THR A 137 -4.64 4.20 -2.89
CA THR A 137 -5.56 3.69 -1.84
C THR A 137 -4.90 2.61 -0.99
N ARG A 138 -4.14 1.70 -1.60
CA ARG A 138 -3.37 0.68 -0.88
C ARG A 138 -2.22 1.28 -0.05
N GLN A 139 -1.53 2.28 -0.59
CA GLN A 139 -0.49 3.01 0.14
C GLN A 139 -1.07 3.76 1.33
N GLN A 140 -2.24 4.40 1.16
CA GLN A 140 -2.95 5.07 2.24
C GLN A 140 -3.30 4.10 3.37
N GLU A 141 -3.79 2.90 3.05
CA GLU A 141 -4.13 1.88 4.04
C GLU A 141 -2.89 1.39 4.80
N SER A 142 -1.80 1.08 4.08
CA SER A 142 -0.53 0.67 4.68
C SER A 142 0.01 1.72 5.67
N ILE A 143 0.00 3.01 5.30
CA ILE A 143 0.45 4.10 6.19
C ILE A 143 -0.52 4.26 7.37
N ALA A 144 -1.82 4.09 7.17
CA ALA A 144 -2.80 4.17 8.24
C ALA A 144 -2.59 3.08 9.31
N GLU A 145 -2.29 1.85 8.87
CA GLU A 145 -1.96 0.73 9.79
C GLU A 145 -0.69 1.00 10.60
N ILE A 146 0.38 1.48 9.93
CA ILE A 146 1.63 1.82 10.61
C ILE A 146 1.39 2.97 11.61
N SER A 147 0.64 4.00 11.20
CA SER A 147 0.26 5.11 12.07
C SER A 147 -0.53 4.66 13.30
N ALA A 148 -1.46 3.70 13.13
CA ALA A 148 -2.23 3.15 14.24
C ALA A 148 -1.33 2.42 15.25
N LYS A 149 -0.39 1.60 14.77
CA LYS A 149 0.61 0.91 15.62
C LYS A 149 1.50 1.93 16.36
N THR A 150 1.97 2.96 15.67
CA THR A 150 2.79 4.02 16.28
C THR A 150 2.01 4.80 17.34
N LYS A 151 0.73 5.08 17.14
CA LYS A 151 -0.14 5.71 18.15
C LYS A 151 -0.30 4.86 19.40
N ILE A 152 -0.41 3.53 19.25
CA ILE A 152 -0.46 2.60 20.40
C ILE A 152 0.85 2.67 21.19
N GLN A 153 2.00 2.65 20.51
CA GLN A 153 3.31 2.76 21.16
C GLN A 153 3.47 4.11 21.88
N LEU A 154 3.08 5.22 21.23
CA LEU A 154 3.08 6.55 21.84
C LEU A 154 2.21 6.60 23.09
N HIS A 155 1.02 6.00 23.03
CA HIS A 155 0.10 5.94 24.16
C HIS A 155 0.72 5.17 25.34
N SER A 156 1.28 3.97 25.08
CA SER A 156 1.93 3.16 26.11
C SER A 156 3.15 3.85 26.74
N LEU A 157 3.89 4.61 25.96
CA LEU A 157 5.03 5.37 26.46
C LEU A 157 4.60 6.59 27.27
N LEU A 158 3.54 7.29 26.82
CA LEU A 158 2.98 8.43 27.54
C LEU A 158 2.44 8.03 28.92
N ASP A 159 1.89 6.82 29.03
CA ASP A 159 1.45 6.26 30.33
C ASP A 159 2.60 6.08 31.33
N GLN A 160 3.84 5.96 30.86
CA GLN A 160 5.04 5.85 31.71
C GLN A 160 5.68 7.22 32.02
N VAL A 161 5.47 8.21 31.18
CA VAL A 161 6.12 9.53 31.30
C VAL A 161 5.18 10.59 31.87
N PHE A 162 3.99 10.70 31.28
CA PHE A 162 3.02 11.74 31.63
C PHE A 162 1.58 11.31 31.32
N PRO A 163 1.02 10.32 32.04
CA PRO A 163 -0.31 9.77 31.77
C PRO A 163 -1.44 10.80 31.84
N GLU A 164 -1.35 11.76 32.73
CA GLU A 164 -2.36 12.80 32.93
C GLU A 164 -2.49 13.79 31.75
N TYR A 165 -1.50 13.79 30.84
CA TYR A 165 -1.52 14.64 29.64
C TYR A 165 -2.72 14.39 28.75
N ARG A 166 -3.25 13.16 28.72
CA ARG A 166 -4.33 12.73 27.82
C ARG A 166 -5.64 13.53 27.98
N GLY A 167 -5.90 14.11 29.12
CA GLY A 167 -7.11 14.90 29.39
C GLY A 167 -7.01 16.39 29.02
N VAL A 168 -5.83 16.86 28.61
CA VAL A 168 -5.57 18.29 28.40
C VAL A 168 -6.24 18.83 27.14
N PHE A 169 -6.14 18.09 26.03
CA PHE A 169 -6.72 18.47 24.74
C PHE A 169 -7.90 17.55 24.38
N GLY A 170 -8.77 17.99 23.47
CA GLY A 170 -9.92 17.19 23.03
C GLY A 170 -9.51 15.90 22.30
N SER A 171 -8.32 15.87 21.70
CA SER A 171 -7.69 14.68 21.13
C SER A 171 -6.20 14.71 21.39
N LEU A 172 -5.66 13.63 21.92
CA LEU A 172 -4.22 13.45 22.12
C LEU A 172 -3.45 13.63 20.80
N TYR A 173 -4.02 13.12 19.71
CA TYR A 173 -3.38 13.12 18.40
C TYR A 173 -3.68 14.36 17.56
N SER A 174 -4.30 15.39 18.13
CA SER A 174 -4.40 16.68 17.44
C SER A 174 -3.02 17.31 17.28
N ARG A 175 -2.81 18.03 16.16
CA ARG A 175 -1.51 18.67 15.88
C ARG A 175 -1.04 19.57 17.03
N VAL A 176 -1.95 20.36 17.61
CA VAL A 176 -1.62 21.24 18.75
C VAL A 176 -1.21 20.44 19.98
N SER A 177 -1.90 19.33 20.27
CA SER A 177 -1.53 18.45 21.40
C SER A 177 -0.14 17.85 21.19
N LEU A 178 0.12 17.24 20.04
CA LEU A 178 1.41 16.63 19.74
C LEU A 178 2.57 17.62 19.79
N LEU A 179 2.39 18.81 19.23
CA LEU A 179 3.41 19.87 19.25
C LEU A 179 3.61 20.48 20.64
N THR A 180 2.56 20.54 21.47
CA THR A 180 2.70 20.95 22.89
C THR A 180 3.46 19.88 23.67
N LEU A 181 3.21 18.59 23.42
CA LEU A 181 3.92 17.50 24.05
C LEU A 181 5.41 17.48 23.67
N LEU A 182 5.77 17.82 22.42
CA LEU A 182 7.17 18.01 22.02
C LEU A 182 7.84 19.17 22.73
N ALA A 183 7.12 20.28 22.95
CA ALA A 183 7.69 21.45 23.64
C ALA A 183 7.84 21.22 25.16
N PHE A 184 6.92 20.45 25.76
CA PHE A 184 6.87 20.18 27.17
C PHE A 184 6.60 18.68 27.42
N PRO A 185 7.62 17.82 27.24
CA PRO A 185 7.44 16.36 27.22
C PRO A 185 7.19 15.75 28.59
N THR A 186 7.43 16.48 29.68
CA THR A 186 7.29 16.00 31.06
C THR A 186 6.47 16.94 31.92
N SER A 187 5.92 16.42 33.02
CA SER A 187 5.24 17.24 34.03
C SER A 187 6.18 18.29 34.64
N GLU A 188 7.46 17.97 34.83
CA GLU A 188 8.46 18.90 35.33
C GLU A 188 8.69 20.07 34.35
N ALA A 189 8.83 19.80 33.06
CA ALA A 189 8.95 20.83 32.04
C ALA A 189 7.74 21.77 32.02
N VAL A 190 6.53 21.26 32.22
CA VAL A 190 5.30 22.04 32.30
C VAL A 190 5.29 22.92 33.58
N LEU A 191 5.69 22.37 34.74
CA LEU A 191 5.68 23.08 36.01
C LEU A 191 6.75 24.17 36.09
N SER A 192 7.90 23.95 35.44
CA SER A 192 9.00 24.90 35.36
C SER A 192 8.71 26.09 34.44
N ALA A 193 7.83 25.88 33.43
CA ALA A 193 7.44 26.91 32.50
C ALA A 193 6.41 27.88 33.11
N SER A 194 6.54 29.19 32.80
CA SER A 194 5.55 30.20 33.20
C SER A 194 4.23 30.01 32.44
N GLU A 195 3.12 30.45 33.03
CA GLU A 195 1.80 30.43 32.36
C GLU A 195 1.79 31.25 31.08
N ARG A 196 2.55 32.31 31.03
CA ARG A 196 2.71 33.17 29.86
C ARG A 196 3.40 32.39 28.73
N GLU A 197 4.51 31.73 29.01
CA GLU A 197 5.27 30.93 28.04
C GLU A 197 4.42 29.79 27.47
N LEU A 198 3.72 29.05 28.33
CA LEU A 198 2.81 27.98 27.91
C LEU A 198 1.68 28.52 27.01
N SER A 199 1.09 29.67 27.41
CA SER A 199 -0.01 30.28 26.65
C SER A 199 0.46 30.79 25.28
N GLU A 200 1.58 31.51 25.22
CA GLU A 200 2.18 31.98 23.97
C GLU A 200 2.52 30.80 23.04
N LYS A 201 3.08 29.72 23.57
CA LYS A 201 3.38 28.49 22.79
C LYS A 201 2.10 27.89 22.23
N ILE A 202 1.10 27.63 23.06
CA ILE A 202 -0.16 26.98 22.62
C ILE A 202 -0.89 27.87 21.61
N SER A 203 -0.97 29.21 21.83
CA SER A 203 -1.57 30.15 20.88
C SER A 203 -0.84 30.15 19.55
N SER A 204 0.50 30.09 19.54
CA SER A 204 1.31 30.03 18.31
C SER A 204 1.05 28.74 17.47
N LEU A 205 0.73 27.66 18.14
CA LEU A 205 0.45 26.34 17.49
C LEU A 205 -0.97 26.24 16.92
N CYS A 206 -1.90 27.10 17.39
CA CYS A 206 -3.31 27.04 16.97
C CYS A 206 -3.90 28.43 16.80
N LYS A 207 -3.51 29.13 15.73
CA LYS A 207 -3.95 30.52 15.43
C LYS A 207 -5.47 30.69 15.22
N SER A 208 -6.20 29.59 14.98
CA SER A 208 -7.66 29.62 14.81
C SER A 208 -8.45 29.65 16.12
N ARG A 209 -7.80 29.53 17.27
CA ARG A 209 -8.42 29.54 18.60
C ARG A 209 -8.14 30.84 19.34
N SER A 210 -9.05 31.19 20.26
CA SER A 210 -8.91 32.38 21.09
C SER A 210 -7.84 32.23 22.18
N ASP A 211 -7.32 33.35 22.67
CA ASP A 211 -6.40 33.35 23.81
C ASP A 211 -7.05 32.79 25.09
N LEU A 212 -8.37 32.95 25.24
CA LEU A 212 -9.11 32.35 26.35
C LEU A 212 -9.03 30.82 26.31
N TRP A 213 -9.17 30.24 25.12
CA TRP A 213 -9.01 28.80 24.92
C TRP A 213 -7.59 28.33 25.28
N ALA A 214 -6.56 29.07 24.85
CA ALA A 214 -5.18 28.74 25.18
C ALA A 214 -4.94 28.78 26.69
N LYS A 215 -5.42 29.80 27.37
CA LYS A 215 -5.34 29.90 28.84
C LYS A 215 -6.05 28.75 29.57
N GLU A 216 -7.22 28.32 29.05
CA GLU A 216 -7.93 27.15 29.60
C GLU A 216 -7.08 25.87 29.42
N ARG A 217 -6.40 25.70 28.27
CA ARG A 217 -5.50 24.55 28.05
C ARG A 217 -4.29 24.62 28.96
N VAL A 218 -3.70 25.76 29.19
CA VAL A 218 -2.59 25.96 30.16
C VAL A 218 -3.03 25.54 31.56
N LYS A 219 -4.21 25.99 32.04
CA LYS A 219 -4.75 25.58 33.33
C LYS A 219 -4.85 24.06 33.44
N LYS A 220 -5.49 23.39 32.44
CA LYS A 220 -5.62 21.94 32.41
C LYS A 220 -4.28 21.23 32.36
N LEU A 221 -3.31 21.77 31.61
CA LEU A 221 -1.96 21.21 31.48
C LEU A 221 -1.20 21.27 32.82
N LYS A 222 -1.27 22.39 33.52
CA LYS A 222 -0.67 22.54 34.85
C LYS A 222 -1.35 21.65 35.90
N GLU A 223 -2.67 21.57 35.90
CA GLU A 223 -3.41 20.66 36.78
C GLU A 223 -3.03 19.17 36.50
N ALA A 224 -2.88 18.80 35.25
CA ALA A 224 -2.40 17.47 34.87
C ALA A 224 -0.98 17.22 35.35
N ALA A 225 -0.08 18.18 35.19
CA ALA A 225 1.30 18.10 35.63
C ALA A 225 1.43 17.95 37.17
N LEU A 226 0.58 18.65 37.91
CA LEU A 226 0.53 18.54 39.38
C LEU A 226 0.05 17.19 39.88
N ARG A 227 -0.86 16.55 39.14
CA ARG A 227 -1.38 15.21 39.48
C ARG A 227 -0.46 14.08 39.05
N ASN A 228 0.50 14.33 38.15
CA ASN A 228 1.39 13.30 37.65
C ASN A 228 2.23 12.68 38.82
N PRO A 229 2.17 11.35 39.02
CA PRO A 229 2.95 10.69 40.08
C PRO A 229 4.45 10.60 39.76
N PHE A 230 4.83 10.75 38.46
CA PHE A 230 6.21 10.62 37.98
C PHE A 230 6.91 11.97 37.96
N LYS A 231 7.39 12.43 39.09
CA LYS A 231 8.04 13.76 39.20
C LYS A 231 9.48 13.78 38.66
N ASN A 232 10.18 12.67 38.70
CA ASN A 232 11.53 12.55 38.17
C ASN A 232 11.57 11.46 37.11
N ASN A 233 11.75 11.85 35.85
CA ASN A 233 11.94 10.89 34.76
C ASN A 233 13.35 10.32 34.85
N LEU A 234 13.47 9.14 35.48
CA LEU A 234 14.75 8.39 35.60
C LEU A 234 15.31 7.93 34.25
N TYR A 235 14.45 7.84 33.19
CA TYR A 235 14.83 7.29 31.91
C TYR A 235 14.77 8.36 30.81
N GLN A 236 15.90 9.02 30.55
CA GLN A 236 16.03 9.97 29.42
C GLN A 236 15.68 9.32 28.06
N SER A 237 15.92 8.01 27.94
CA SER A 237 15.52 7.24 26.75
C SER A 237 14.01 7.29 26.47
N ASN A 238 13.16 7.38 27.51
CA ASN A 238 11.72 7.48 27.33
C ASN A 238 11.33 8.82 26.70
N ILE A 239 12.00 9.91 27.07
CA ILE A 239 11.74 11.24 26.50
C ILE A 239 12.16 11.26 25.05
N PHE A 240 13.36 10.75 24.73
CA PHE A 240 13.84 10.61 23.36
C PHE A 240 12.89 9.79 22.49
N ASN A 241 12.44 8.62 22.99
CA ASN A 241 11.49 7.78 22.29
C ASN A 241 10.13 8.46 22.11
N LEU A 242 9.66 9.22 23.13
CA LEU A 242 8.42 9.99 23.07
C LEU A 242 8.48 11.02 21.92
N GLU A 243 9.54 11.81 21.87
CA GLU A 243 9.77 12.80 20.83
C GLU A 243 9.80 12.16 19.44
N MET A 244 10.51 11.05 19.29
CA MET A 244 10.57 10.29 18.04
C MET A 244 9.20 9.80 17.60
N LEU A 245 8.42 9.17 18.51
CA LEU A 245 7.09 8.67 18.19
C LEU A 245 6.10 9.79 17.85
N VAL A 246 6.16 10.92 18.55
CA VAL A 246 5.33 12.08 18.23
C VAL A 246 5.64 12.62 16.84
N ASN A 247 6.92 12.74 16.48
CA ASN A 247 7.34 13.19 15.16
C ASN A 247 6.87 12.23 14.06
N LEU A 248 6.96 10.90 14.27
CA LEU A 248 6.43 9.91 13.35
C LEU A 248 4.92 10.04 13.16
N VAL A 249 4.15 10.23 14.23
CA VAL A 249 2.70 10.42 14.13
C VAL A 249 2.35 11.69 13.33
N LEU A 250 3.07 12.79 13.54
CA LEU A 250 2.89 14.03 12.78
C LEU A 250 3.21 13.83 11.29
N GLN A 251 4.29 13.13 10.97
CA GLN A 251 4.66 12.81 9.58
C GLN A 251 3.60 11.93 8.90
N TYR A 252 3.11 10.89 9.58
CA TYR A 252 2.05 10.05 9.02
C TYR A 252 0.76 10.82 8.77
N GLN A 253 0.38 11.74 9.66
CA GLN A 253 -0.79 12.60 9.45
C GLN A 253 -0.62 13.47 8.20
N GLU A 254 0.56 14.05 7.99
CA GLU A 254 0.85 14.85 6.80
C GLU A 254 0.81 13.99 5.52
N HIS A 255 1.45 12.81 5.52
CA HIS A 255 1.45 11.90 4.38
C HIS A 255 0.05 11.41 4.03
N LEU A 256 -0.74 11.01 5.04
CA LEU A 256 -2.13 10.59 4.84
C LEU A 256 -3.00 11.72 4.26
N SER A 257 -2.77 12.96 4.68
CA SER A 257 -3.47 14.13 4.12
C SER A 257 -3.10 14.37 2.67
N LYS A 258 -1.81 14.30 2.31
CA LYS A 258 -1.34 14.44 0.93
C LYS A 258 -1.92 13.36 0.03
N ILE A 259 -1.83 12.09 0.44
CA ILE A 259 -2.37 10.96 -0.34
C ILE A 259 -3.89 11.10 -0.51
N ALA A 260 -4.61 11.51 0.54
CA ALA A 260 -6.05 11.73 0.45
C ALA A 260 -6.42 12.82 -0.58
N THR A 261 -5.61 13.88 -0.68
CA THR A 261 -5.79 14.94 -1.68
C THR A 261 -5.58 14.41 -3.10
N GLU A 262 -4.54 13.62 -3.32
CA GLU A 262 -4.26 13.00 -4.64
C GLU A 262 -5.34 11.99 -5.03
N ILE A 263 -5.80 11.16 -4.09
CA ILE A 263 -6.91 10.22 -4.32
C ILE A 263 -8.17 10.99 -4.73
N ASP A 264 -8.52 12.07 -4.02
CA ASP A 264 -9.70 12.88 -4.33
C ASP A 264 -9.55 13.52 -5.73
N ALA A 265 -8.37 14.04 -6.07
CA ALA A 265 -8.10 14.63 -7.38
C ALA A 265 -8.26 13.62 -8.53
N LEU A 266 -7.70 12.42 -8.39
CA LEU A 266 -7.82 11.35 -9.38
C LEU A 266 -9.25 10.81 -9.50
N SER A 267 -10.00 10.79 -8.39
CA SER A 267 -11.35 10.21 -8.37
C SER A 267 -12.43 11.14 -8.93
N ARG A 268 -12.22 12.47 -8.94
CA ARG A 268 -13.25 13.45 -9.35
C ARG A 268 -13.75 13.28 -10.79
N GLY A 269 -12.93 12.75 -11.69
CA GLY A 269 -13.30 12.50 -13.08
C GLY A 269 -14.03 11.19 -13.32
N ILE A 270 -14.33 10.40 -12.26
CA ILE A 270 -14.95 9.09 -12.35
C ILE A 270 -16.41 9.21 -11.90
N GLU A 271 -17.36 8.91 -12.79
CA GLU A 271 -18.79 9.06 -12.52
C GLU A 271 -19.25 8.17 -11.37
N GLU A 272 -18.82 6.92 -11.35
CA GLU A 272 -19.15 5.94 -10.32
C GLU A 272 -18.68 6.37 -8.92
N TYR A 273 -17.62 7.19 -8.84
CA TYR A 273 -17.15 7.76 -7.57
C TYR A 273 -18.22 8.64 -6.91
N HIS A 274 -18.92 9.45 -7.71
CA HIS A 274 -19.99 10.32 -7.21
C HIS A 274 -21.25 9.52 -6.88
N ILE A 275 -21.57 8.52 -7.70
CA ILE A 275 -22.70 7.59 -7.42
C ILE A 275 -22.49 6.87 -6.11
N LEU A 276 -21.32 6.32 -5.86
CA LEU A 276 -21.01 5.63 -4.60
C LEU A 276 -21.12 6.55 -3.38
N GLN A 277 -20.69 7.81 -3.51
CA GLN A 277 -20.79 8.77 -2.40
C GLN A 277 -22.23 9.19 -2.09
N SER A 278 -23.20 9.00 -2.99
CA SER A 278 -24.61 9.24 -2.73
C SER A 278 -25.23 8.21 -1.76
N ILE A 279 -24.55 7.07 -1.59
CA ILE A 279 -25.01 6.00 -0.68
C ILE A 279 -24.65 6.40 0.78
N PRO A 280 -25.61 6.44 1.70
CA PRO A 280 -25.35 6.75 3.10
C PRO A 280 -24.29 5.85 3.71
N GLY A 281 -23.25 6.43 4.33
CA GLY A 281 -22.14 5.71 4.93
C GLY A 281 -20.94 5.47 4.00
N ILE A 282 -21.05 5.71 2.70
CA ILE A 282 -19.92 5.63 1.77
C ILE A 282 -19.29 7.03 1.62
N GLY A 283 -18.21 7.27 2.35
CA GLY A 283 -17.40 8.49 2.21
C GLY A 283 -16.38 8.38 1.09
N LYS A 284 -15.67 9.50 0.83
CA LYS A 284 -14.66 9.62 -0.24
C LYS A 284 -13.64 8.46 -0.27
N LYS A 285 -13.06 8.11 0.88
CA LYS A 285 -12.07 7.03 0.97
C LYS A 285 -12.66 5.69 0.54
N ILE A 286 -13.85 5.35 1.04
CA ILE A 286 -14.50 4.06 0.75
C ILE A 286 -14.87 3.99 -0.73
N ALA A 287 -15.47 5.05 -1.29
CA ALA A 287 -15.80 5.13 -2.72
C ALA A 287 -14.56 4.93 -3.60
N ALA A 288 -13.46 5.64 -3.31
CA ALA A 288 -12.22 5.50 -4.05
C ALA A 288 -11.64 4.08 -3.96
N THR A 289 -11.68 3.47 -2.78
CA THR A 289 -11.20 2.10 -2.57
C THR A 289 -12.04 1.09 -3.37
N ILE A 290 -13.37 1.19 -3.32
CA ILE A 290 -14.28 0.30 -4.08
C ILE A 290 -13.95 0.36 -5.57
N ILE A 291 -13.91 1.56 -6.16
CA ILE A 291 -13.64 1.74 -7.59
C ILE A 291 -12.26 1.20 -7.96
N SER A 292 -11.25 1.52 -7.15
CA SER A 292 -9.88 1.10 -7.43
C SER A 292 -9.70 -0.42 -7.38
N GLU A 293 -10.47 -1.14 -6.57
CA GLU A 293 -10.37 -2.59 -6.41
C GLU A 293 -11.30 -3.35 -7.39
N ILE A 294 -12.51 -2.87 -7.63
CA ILE A 294 -13.47 -3.51 -8.55
C ILE A 294 -13.11 -3.18 -10.01
N GLY A 295 -12.74 -1.93 -10.33
CA GLY A 295 -12.48 -1.46 -11.68
C GLY A 295 -13.74 -0.91 -12.34
N GLU A 296 -13.73 -0.90 -13.68
CA GLU A 296 -14.91 -0.51 -14.47
C GLU A 296 -16.02 -1.53 -14.26
N ILE A 297 -17.22 -1.03 -13.96
CA ILE A 297 -18.44 -1.84 -13.82
C ILE A 297 -19.16 -1.69 -15.15
N ASP A 298 -19.17 -2.75 -15.98
CA ASP A 298 -19.93 -2.82 -17.23
C ASP A 298 -21.43 -2.93 -16.96
#